data_3290b738844f98c9e8fbf4d1e83f20ef
#
_entry.id   3290b738844f98c9e8fbf4d1e83f20ef
#
_cell.length_a   1.000
_cell.length_b   1.000
_cell.length_c   1.000
_cell.angle_alpha   90.00
_cell.angle_beta   90.00
_cell.angle_gamma   90.00
#
_symmetry.space_group_name_H-M   'P 1'
#
loop_
_entity.id
_entity.type
_entity.pdbx_description
1 polymer ?
#
loop_
_entity_poly.entity_id
_entity_poly.type
_entity_poly.pdbx_seq_one_letter_code
_entity_poly.pdbx_strand_id
1 'polypeptide(L)'
;MANRHMRVGVLGSGQVGQRLAAGFRSRGHEVMIGSRNPAKPELVQWLSGEGAGIEAGTFAAAAAHGELAVLAVLGNAAEQAIAEAGPENFSGKVVIDAMNPLDFSGGFPPKLSIAGEDSLGERVQRALPDARVVKAFNTIGSPYFVDPTFSDGHPTMLIAGDNEDAKRAVADVLADFGWSQTVDIGGIEGSRELEAICIAWVKIGGARGAWDHGFKLLVG
;
A
#
# COMPACT_ATOMS: atom_id res chain seq x y z
N MET A 1 13.53 17.51 -4.72
CA MET A 1 12.66 18.57 -4.16
C MET A 1 12.64 18.39 -2.66
N ALA A 2 12.63 19.45 -1.85
CA ALA A 2 12.58 19.33 -0.39
C ALA A 2 11.31 18.54 0.00
N ASN A 3 11.48 17.59 0.90
CA ASN A 3 10.44 16.72 1.42
C ASN A 3 9.27 17.55 1.96
N ARG A 4 8.19 17.66 1.18
CA ARG A 4 7.00 18.43 1.58
C ARG A 4 6.29 17.66 2.68
N HIS A 5 6.24 18.23 3.88
CA HIS A 5 5.40 17.72 4.96
C HIS A 5 3.95 17.61 4.48
N MET A 6 3.33 16.43 4.64
CA MET A 6 1.97 16.12 4.23
C MET A 6 1.20 15.48 5.39
N ARG A 7 -0.12 15.59 5.33
CA ARG A 7 -1.03 14.77 6.12
C ARG A 7 -1.33 13.50 5.33
N VAL A 8 -1.16 12.34 5.98
CA VAL A 8 -1.35 11.03 5.36
C VAL A 8 -2.39 10.23 6.12
N GLY A 9 -3.42 9.78 5.44
CA GLY A 9 -4.42 8.86 5.98
C GLY A 9 -4.11 7.42 5.56
N VAL A 10 -3.85 6.52 6.51
CA VAL A 10 -3.59 5.11 6.24
C VAL A 10 -4.79 4.27 6.68
N LEU A 11 -5.51 3.70 5.73
CA LEU A 11 -6.68 2.86 5.99
C LEU A 11 -6.26 1.39 6.13
N GLY A 12 -6.29 0.91 7.35
CA GLY A 12 -5.88 -0.43 7.72
C GLY A 12 -4.85 -0.42 8.85
N SER A 13 -5.19 -1.07 9.96
CA SER A 13 -4.37 -1.15 11.17
C SER A 13 -3.75 -2.53 11.39
N GLY A 14 -3.56 -3.29 10.30
CA GLY A 14 -2.76 -4.50 10.26
C GLY A 14 -1.27 -4.19 10.03
N GLN A 15 -0.44 -5.22 9.91
CA GLN A 15 1.00 -5.10 9.76
C GLN A 15 1.41 -4.18 8.60
N VAL A 16 0.78 -4.32 7.42
CA VAL A 16 1.06 -3.48 6.24
C VAL A 16 0.76 -2.01 6.53
N GLY A 17 -0.43 -1.71 7.06
CA GLY A 17 -0.82 -0.35 7.40
C GLY A 17 0.06 0.27 8.48
N GLN A 18 0.40 -0.48 9.53
CA GLN A 18 1.30 -0.03 10.59
C GLN A 18 2.70 0.30 10.03
N ARG A 19 3.27 -0.54 9.16
CA ARG A 19 4.58 -0.29 8.55
C ARG A 19 4.58 0.93 7.63
N LEU A 20 3.53 1.14 6.82
CA LEU A 20 3.40 2.33 5.99
C LEU A 20 3.20 3.59 6.85
N ALA A 21 2.33 3.53 7.86
CA ALA A 21 2.11 4.64 8.78
C ALA A 21 3.39 5.05 9.52
N ALA A 22 4.14 4.09 10.08
CA ALA A 22 5.42 4.34 10.71
C ALA A 22 6.46 4.89 9.70
N GLY A 23 6.46 4.38 8.47
CA GLY A 23 7.31 4.88 7.39
C GLY A 23 7.07 6.36 7.11
N PHE A 24 5.83 6.76 6.85
CA PHE A 24 5.48 8.17 6.65
C PHE A 24 5.82 9.03 7.87
N ARG A 25 5.53 8.54 9.08
CA ARG A 25 5.86 9.26 10.31
C ARG A 25 7.37 9.48 10.47
N SER A 26 8.19 8.48 10.14
CA SER A 26 9.66 8.56 10.21
C SER A 26 10.25 9.58 9.22
N ARG A 27 9.54 9.88 8.14
CA ARG A 27 9.89 10.91 7.15
C ARG A 27 9.30 12.29 7.47
N GLY A 28 8.71 12.45 8.66
CA GLY A 28 8.23 13.74 9.16
C GLY A 28 6.82 14.11 8.74
N HIS A 29 6.05 13.18 8.18
CA HIS A 29 4.64 13.41 7.84
C HIS A 29 3.74 13.31 9.07
N GLU A 30 2.59 13.98 9.00
CA GLU A 30 1.51 13.84 9.97
C GLU A 30 0.60 12.69 9.55
N VAL A 31 0.43 11.69 10.41
CA VAL A 31 -0.20 10.43 10.01
C VAL A 31 -1.39 10.11 10.91
N MET A 32 -2.51 9.75 10.29
CA MET A 32 -3.64 9.12 10.97
C MET A 32 -3.85 7.70 10.42
N ILE A 33 -3.87 6.70 11.32
CA ILE A 33 -4.16 5.32 10.97
C ILE A 33 -5.65 5.00 11.21
N GLY A 34 -6.33 4.57 10.15
CA GLY A 34 -7.75 4.21 10.16
C GLY A 34 -7.99 2.76 10.54
N SER A 35 -8.98 2.53 11.39
CA SER A 35 -9.41 1.20 11.81
C SER A 35 -10.92 1.16 12.00
N ARG A 36 -11.57 -0.01 11.80
CA ARG A 36 -12.96 -0.23 12.21
C ARG A 36 -13.16 -0.12 13.73
N ASN A 37 -12.12 -0.42 14.48
CA ASN A 37 -12.07 -0.22 15.93
C ASN A 37 -10.74 0.47 16.30
N PRO A 38 -10.70 1.83 16.34
CA PRO A 38 -9.49 2.57 16.70
C PRO A 38 -9.01 2.32 18.14
N ALA A 39 -9.91 1.87 19.03
CA ALA A 39 -9.60 1.59 20.42
C ALA A 39 -9.22 0.12 20.69
N LYS A 40 -9.01 -0.70 19.65
CA LYS A 40 -8.62 -2.10 19.87
C LYS A 40 -7.26 -2.18 20.58
N PRO A 41 -7.09 -3.08 21.57
CA PRO A 41 -5.90 -3.14 22.44
C PRO A 41 -4.58 -3.22 21.67
N GLU A 42 -4.52 -4.01 20.59
CA GLU A 42 -3.31 -4.22 19.81
C GLU A 42 -2.88 -2.92 19.09
N LEU A 43 -3.83 -2.10 18.62
CA LEU A 43 -3.54 -0.82 18.00
C LEU A 43 -3.07 0.20 19.04
N VAL A 44 -3.75 0.26 20.19
CA VAL A 44 -3.36 1.16 21.30
C VAL A 44 -1.96 0.83 21.79
N GLN A 45 -1.64 -0.46 21.96
CA GLN A 45 -0.31 -0.90 22.33
C GLN A 45 0.74 -0.48 21.29
N TRP A 46 0.48 -0.69 20.00
CA TRP A 46 1.40 -0.30 18.94
C TRP A 46 1.61 1.23 18.92
N LEU A 47 0.56 2.04 19.09
CA LEU A 47 0.65 3.50 19.16
C LEU A 47 1.46 4.01 20.35
N SER A 48 1.51 3.26 21.45
CA SER A 48 2.34 3.62 22.61
C SER A 48 3.84 3.27 22.44
N GLY A 49 4.18 2.56 21.38
CA GLY A 49 5.54 2.12 21.03
C GLY A 49 5.96 2.59 19.62
N GLU A 50 6.02 1.65 18.66
CA GLU A 50 6.48 1.92 17.28
C GLU A 50 5.64 2.99 16.55
N GLY A 51 4.35 3.11 16.88
CA GLY A 51 3.43 4.09 16.31
C GLY A 51 3.36 5.42 17.06
N ALA A 52 4.30 5.71 17.94
CA ALA A 52 4.29 6.94 18.74
C ALA A 52 4.23 8.20 17.86
N GLY A 53 3.26 9.08 18.14
CA GLY A 53 3.01 10.30 17.38
C GLY A 53 2.13 10.10 16.13
N ILE A 54 1.56 8.91 15.94
CA ILE A 54 0.54 8.62 14.94
C ILE A 54 -0.82 8.67 15.65
N GLU A 55 -1.81 9.32 15.02
CA GLU A 55 -3.18 9.34 15.52
C GLU A 55 -3.98 8.15 15.00
N ALA A 56 -4.93 7.63 15.76
CA ALA A 56 -5.87 6.62 15.34
C ALA A 56 -7.27 7.20 15.17
N GLY A 57 -7.95 6.78 14.11
CA GLY A 57 -9.32 7.18 13.82
C GLY A 57 -10.10 6.08 13.10
N THR A 58 -11.36 6.38 12.76
CA THR A 58 -12.14 5.56 11.85
C THR A 58 -11.55 5.61 10.43
N PHE A 59 -12.02 4.77 9.52
CA PHE A 59 -11.62 4.87 8.10
C PHE A 59 -12.01 6.24 7.52
N ALA A 60 -13.21 6.76 7.84
CA ALA A 60 -13.64 8.07 7.39
C ALA A 60 -12.75 9.20 7.95
N ALA A 61 -12.38 9.15 9.23
CA ALA A 61 -11.49 10.14 9.83
C ALA A 61 -10.11 10.13 9.16
N ALA A 62 -9.52 8.96 8.94
CA ALA A 62 -8.22 8.85 8.28
C ALA A 62 -8.27 9.31 6.81
N ALA A 63 -9.32 8.94 6.07
CA ALA A 63 -9.50 9.38 4.70
C ALA A 63 -9.67 10.91 4.60
N ALA A 64 -10.45 11.51 5.50
CA ALA A 64 -10.65 12.97 5.54
C ALA A 64 -9.37 13.72 5.96
N HIS A 65 -8.59 13.18 6.92
CA HIS A 65 -7.35 13.77 7.41
C HIS A 65 -6.28 13.91 6.32
N GLY A 66 -6.08 12.85 5.51
CA GLY A 66 -4.98 12.78 4.56
C GLY A 66 -5.16 13.69 3.33
N GLU A 67 -4.09 14.39 2.92
CA GLU A 67 -3.91 14.93 1.56
C GLU A 67 -3.52 13.81 0.59
N LEU A 68 -2.89 12.77 1.12
CA LEU A 68 -2.59 11.50 0.48
C LEU A 68 -3.24 10.39 1.30
N ALA A 69 -3.87 9.41 0.66
CA ALA A 69 -4.44 8.25 1.31
C ALA A 69 -3.68 6.96 0.92
N VAL A 70 -3.64 6.01 1.85
CA VAL A 70 -3.07 4.68 1.63
C VAL A 70 -4.10 3.63 1.99
N LEU A 71 -4.40 2.72 1.08
CA LEU A 71 -5.26 1.57 1.32
C LEU A 71 -4.39 0.35 1.66
N ALA A 72 -4.54 -0.15 2.89
CA ALA A 72 -3.74 -1.23 3.45
C ALA A 72 -4.59 -2.22 4.28
N VAL A 73 -5.82 -2.45 3.84
CA VAL A 73 -6.71 -3.49 4.38
C VAL A 73 -6.53 -4.81 3.64
N LEU A 74 -7.19 -5.87 4.11
CA LEU A 74 -7.26 -7.11 3.35
C LEU A 74 -8.04 -6.87 2.05
N GLY A 75 -7.58 -7.45 0.92
CA GLY A 75 -8.16 -7.20 -0.39
C GLY A 75 -9.66 -7.52 -0.48
N ASN A 76 -10.12 -8.56 0.20
CA ASN A 76 -11.54 -8.91 0.28
C ASN A 76 -12.40 -7.94 1.12
N ALA A 77 -11.78 -7.04 1.88
CA ALA A 77 -12.46 -6.01 2.68
C ALA A 77 -12.33 -4.60 2.05
N ALA A 78 -11.70 -4.47 0.88
CA ALA A 78 -11.37 -3.18 0.27
C ALA A 78 -12.61 -2.34 -0.03
N GLU A 79 -13.59 -2.90 -0.74
CA GLU A 79 -14.81 -2.19 -1.12
C GLU A 79 -15.62 -1.73 0.11
N GLN A 80 -15.71 -2.59 1.13
CA GLN A 80 -16.36 -2.24 2.39
C GLN A 80 -15.61 -1.12 3.11
N ALA A 81 -14.28 -1.19 3.18
CA ALA A 81 -13.47 -0.16 3.83
C ALA A 81 -13.57 1.20 3.12
N ILE A 82 -13.64 1.19 1.78
CA ILE A 82 -13.89 2.40 0.97
C ILE A 82 -15.26 2.97 1.26
N ALA A 83 -16.31 2.12 1.31
CA ALA A 83 -17.66 2.56 1.62
C ALA A 83 -17.75 3.16 3.04
N GLU A 84 -17.12 2.52 4.04
CA GLU A 84 -17.07 3.02 5.42
C GLU A 84 -16.22 4.32 5.56
N ALA A 85 -15.25 4.51 4.67
CA ALA A 85 -14.44 5.72 4.63
C ALA A 85 -15.15 6.91 4.01
N GLY A 86 -16.20 6.69 3.19
CA GLY A 86 -16.86 7.69 2.37
C GLY A 86 -16.02 8.02 1.13
N PRO A 87 -16.43 7.56 -0.07
CA PRO A 87 -15.66 7.79 -1.31
C PRO A 87 -15.35 9.26 -1.58
N GLU A 88 -16.22 10.18 -1.16
CA GLU A 88 -16.06 11.63 -1.27
C GLU A 88 -14.82 12.15 -0.53
N ASN A 89 -14.37 11.47 0.53
CA ASN A 89 -13.17 11.82 1.28
C ASN A 89 -11.88 11.60 0.49
N PHE A 90 -11.94 10.91 -0.65
CA PHE A 90 -10.78 10.67 -1.53
C PHE A 90 -10.77 11.58 -2.78
N SER A 91 -11.81 12.38 -2.98
CA SER A 91 -11.94 13.21 -4.19
C SER A 91 -10.72 14.12 -4.40
N GLY A 92 -10.13 14.06 -5.59
CA GLY A 92 -8.93 14.80 -5.99
C GLY A 92 -7.63 14.37 -5.34
N LYS A 93 -7.64 13.35 -4.46
CA LYS A 93 -6.43 12.88 -3.76
C LYS A 93 -5.68 11.80 -4.55
N VAL A 94 -4.39 11.70 -4.27
CA VAL A 94 -3.60 10.53 -4.62
C VAL A 94 -3.90 9.42 -3.60
N VAL A 95 -4.19 8.22 -4.11
CA VAL A 95 -4.47 7.04 -3.29
C VAL A 95 -3.47 5.95 -3.63
N ILE A 96 -2.62 5.59 -2.69
CA ILE A 96 -1.73 4.43 -2.81
C ILE A 96 -2.52 3.18 -2.47
N ASP A 97 -2.64 2.25 -3.41
CA ASP A 97 -3.21 0.93 -3.19
C ASP A 97 -2.09 -0.09 -2.94
N ALA A 98 -1.91 -0.48 -1.67
CA ALA A 98 -0.93 -1.48 -1.25
C ALA A 98 -1.55 -2.88 -1.03
N MET A 99 -2.79 -3.08 -1.46
CA MET A 99 -3.54 -4.32 -1.20
C MET A 99 -3.28 -5.40 -2.26
N ASN A 100 -3.59 -6.63 -1.90
CA ASN A 100 -3.65 -7.77 -2.82
C ASN A 100 -4.93 -8.56 -2.57
N PRO A 101 -5.62 -9.06 -3.60
CA PRO A 101 -6.83 -9.86 -3.48
C PRO A 101 -6.49 -11.34 -3.18
N LEU A 102 -5.80 -11.60 -2.07
CA LEU A 102 -5.38 -12.95 -1.69
C LEU A 102 -6.52 -13.74 -1.06
N ASP A 103 -6.76 -14.93 -1.57
CA ASP A 103 -7.70 -15.93 -1.05
C ASP A 103 -6.95 -17.15 -0.51
N PHE A 104 -7.04 -17.36 0.79
CA PHE A 104 -6.46 -18.48 1.52
C PHE A 104 -7.47 -19.61 1.80
N SER A 105 -8.68 -19.53 1.29
CA SER A 105 -9.72 -20.56 1.55
C SER A 105 -9.33 -21.96 1.09
N GLY A 106 -8.48 -22.04 0.06
CA GLY A 106 -7.89 -23.30 -0.44
C GLY A 106 -6.57 -23.70 0.23
N GLY A 107 -6.13 -22.96 1.26
CA GLY A 107 -4.85 -23.18 1.94
C GLY A 107 -3.70 -22.40 1.32
N PHE A 108 -2.46 -22.87 1.55
CA PHE A 108 -1.24 -22.25 1.05
C PHE A 108 -0.69 -23.03 -0.17
N PRO A 109 -0.22 -22.39 -1.22
CA PRO A 109 -0.20 -20.93 -1.45
C PRO A 109 -1.60 -20.37 -1.76
N PRO A 110 -1.86 -19.08 -1.45
CA PRO A 110 -3.15 -18.46 -1.77
C PRO A 110 -3.35 -18.34 -3.28
N LYS A 111 -4.59 -18.10 -3.66
CA LYS A 111 -4.96 -17.69 -5.02
C LYS A 111 -5.36 -16.21 -5.03
N LEU A 112 -5.44 -15.61 -6.21
CA LEU A 112 -6.13 -14.34 -6.37
C LEU A 112 -7.65 -14.59 -6.38
N SER A 113 -8.41 -13.86 -5.57
CA SER A 113 -9.88 -13.86 -5.61
C SER A 113 -10.42 -13.03 -6.78
N ILE A 114 -9.59 -12.18 -7.36
CA ILE A 114 -9.84 -11.37 -8.56
C ILE A 114 -8.65 -11.60 -9.48
N ALA A 115 -8.90 -12.00 -10.72
CA ALA A 115 -7.85 -12.31 -11.70
C ALA A 115 -8.40 -12.28 -13.13
N GLY A 116 -7.53 -12.36 -14.13
CA GLY A 116 -7.88 -12.40 -15.54
C GLY A 116 -8.11 -11.00 -16.11
N GLU A 117 -9.33 -10.67 -16.46
CA GLU A 117 -9.67 -9.38 -17.10
C GLU A 117 -9.99 -8.27 -16.08
N ASP A 118 -9.81 -8.51 -14.79
CA ASP A 118 -10.05 -7.54 -13.71
C ASP A 118 -8.99 -7.68 -12.61
N SER A 119 -8.82 -6.63 -11.80
CA SER A 119 -7.93 -6.58 -10.65
C SER A 119 -8.58 -5.83 -9.48
N LEU A 120 -8.00 -5.99 -8.29
CA LEU A 120 -8.40 -5.19 -7.14
C LEU A 120 -8.12 -3.69 -7.37
N GLY A 121 -6.97 -3.36 -7.99
CA GLY A 121 -6.63 -1.98 -8.32
C GLY A 121 -7.67 -1.31 -9.22
N GLU A 122 -8.14 -2.00 -10.27
CA GLU A 122 -9.21 -1.51 -11.14
C GLU A 122 -10.53 -1.33 -10.37
N ARG A 123 -10.88 -2.25 -9.47
CA ARG A 123 -12.07 -2.12 -8.61
C ARG A 123 -11.98 -0.94 -7.67
N VAL A 124 -10.81 -0.72 -7.07
CA VAL A 124 -10.57 0.46 -6.23
C VAL A 124 -10.73 1.74 -7.03
N GLN A 125 -10.16 1.83 -8.25
CA GLN A 125 -10.31 3.02 -9.09
C GLN A 125 -11.78 3.25 -9.49
N ARG A 126 -12.54 2.18 -9.79
CA ARG A 126 -13.97 2.30 -10.07
C ARG A 126 -14.80 2.73 -8.86
N ALA A 127 -14.42 2.29 -7.66
CA ALA A 127 -15.07 2.69 -6.41
C ALA A 127 -14.71 4.13 -6.00
N LEU A 128 -13.61 4.67 -6.51
CA LEU A 128 -13.08 6.01 -6.22
C LEU A 128 -12.86 6.79 -7.53
N PRO A 129 -13.91 7.10 -8.31
CA PRO A 129 -13.77 7.67 -9.66
C PRO A 129 -13.10 9.05 -9.66
N ASP A 130 -13.24 9.82 -8.59
CA ASP A 130 -12.66 11.15 -8.45
C ASP A 130 -11.27 11.15 -7.78
N ALA A 131 -10.76 9.98 -7.36
CA ALA A 131 -9.42 9.82 -6.84
C ALA A 131 -8.43 9.40 -7.95
N ARG A 132 -7.14 9.56 -7.67
CA ARG A 132 -6.04 9.15 -8.53
C ARG A 132 -5.33 7.98 -7.90
N VAL A 133 -5.79 6.76 -8.21
CA VAL A 133 -5.27 5.52 -7.62
C VAL A 133 -3.95 5.11 -8.27
N VAL A 134 -2.99 4.74 -7.44
CA VAL A 134 -1.71 4.15 -7.87
C VAL A 134 -1.45 2.88 -7.06
N LYS A 135 -1.34 1.75 -7.73
CA LYS A 135 -0.90 0.48 -7.16
C LYS A 135 0.58 0.54 -6.87
N ALA A 136 0.99 0.27 -5.62
CA ALA A 136 2.39 0.22 -5.20
C ALA A 136 2.54 -0.62 -3.91
N PHE A 137 3.76 -0.99 -3.53
CA PHE A 137 4.11 -1.77 -2.33
C PHE A 137 3.56 -3.21 -2.27
N ASN A 138 2.80 -3.64 -3.23
CA ASN A 138 2.08 -4.92 -3.20
C ASN A 138 2.94 -6.16 -3.53
N THR A 139 4.19 -5.96 -3.97
CA THR A 139 5.08 -7.05 -4.47
C THR A 139 6.31 -7.28 -3.60
N ILE A 140 6.28 -6.81 -2.34
CA ILE A 140 7.38 -6.95 -1.38
C ILE A 140 6.85 -7.14 0.05
N GLY A 141 7.65 -7.74 0.93
CA GLY A 141 7.32 -7.87 2.35
C GLY A 141 7.32 -6.54 3.09
N SER A 142 6.36 -6.33 3.98
CA SER A 142 6.18 -5.06 4.71
C SER A 142 7.40 -4.58 5.51
N PRO A 143 8.33 -5.44 6.01
CA PRO A 143 9.57 -4.98 6.63
C PRO A 143 10.49 -4.16 5.71
N TYR A 144 10.31 -4.30 4.39
CA TYR A 144 11.14 -3.66 3.37
C TYR A 144 10.44 -2.50 2.64
N PHE A 145 9.38 -1.94 3.23
CA PHE A 145 8.72 -0.77 2.64
C PHE A 145 9.58 0.48 2.70
N VAL A 146 10.37 0.62 3.77
CA VAL A 146 11.26 1.76 4.00
C VAL A 146 12.70 1.27 4.05
N ASP A 147 13.59 1.97 3.37
CA ASP A 147 15.02 1.67 3.24
C ASP A 147 15.28 0.21 2.80
N PRO A 148 14.66 -0.25 1.70
CA PRO A 148 14.75 -1.64 1.26
C PRO A 148 16.19 -2.00 0.86
N THR A 149 16.82 -2.83 1.66
CA THR A 149 18.20 -3.28 1.44
C THR A 149 18.29 -4.79 1.57
N PHE A 150 18.87 -5.43 0.56
CA PHE A 150 19.15 -6.87 0.54
C PHE A 150 20.63 -7.09 0.26
N SER A 151 21.16 -8.29 0.56
CA SER A 151 22.55 -8.67 0.28
C SER A 151 22.95 -8.44 -1.19
N ASP A 152 22.02 -8.68 -2.10
CA ASP A 152 22.23 -8.63 -3.55
C ASP A 152 21.85 -7.28 -4.17
N GLY A 153 21.61 -6.26 -3.33
CA GLY A 153 21.33 -4.88 -3.72
C GLY A 153 19.89 -4.42 -3.45
N HIS A 154 19.50 -3.35 -4.10
CA HIS A 154 18.17 -2.75 -3.92
C HIS A 154 17.15 -3.38 -4.86
N PRO A 155 15.92 -3.63 -4.38
CA PRO A 155 14.84 -4.12 -5.23
C PRO A 155 14.27 -3.00 -6.11
N THR A 156 13.46 -3.37 -7.10
CA THR A 156 12.68 -2.46 -7.93
C THR A 156 11.24 -2.42 -7.44
N MET A 157 10.68 -1.22 -7.25
CA MET A 157 9.24 -1.06 -7.05
C MET A 157 8.57 -0.87 -8.40
N LEU A 158 7.57 -1.70 -8.67
CA LEU A 158 6.70 -1.55 -9.83
C LEU A 158 5.44 -0.80 -9.40
N ILE A 159 4.97 0.14 -10.23
CA ILE A 159 3.74 0.89 -9.99
C ILE A 159 2.84 0.88 -11.21
N ALA A 160 1.53 1.06 -11.00
CA ALA A 160 0.54 1.19 -12.06
C ALA A 160 -0.55 2.19 -11.65
N GLY A 161 -1.06 2.98 -12.61
CA GLY A 161 -2.12 3.96 -12.36
C GLY A 161 -2.38 4.84 -13.57
N ASP A 162 -3.60 5.36 -13.70
CA ASP A 162 -4.02 6.10 -14.89
C ASP A 162 -3.51 7.55 -14.94
N ASN A 163 -3.13 8.11 -13.79
CA ASN A 163 -2.78 9.52 -13.67
C ASN A 163 -1.26 9.70 -13.50
N GLU A 164 -0.62 10.34 -14.48
CA GLU A 164 0.82 10.57 -14.52
C GLU A 164 1.34 11.41 -13.35
N ASP A 165 0.57 12.43 -12.91
CA ASP A 165 0.97 13.26 -11.76
C ASP A 165 0.91 12.47 -10.46
N ALA A 166 -0.08 11.59 -10.31
CA ALA A 166 -0.19 10.70 -9.16
C ALA A 166 0.94 9.67 -9.13
N LYS A 167 1.29 9.08 -10.27
CA LYS A 167 2.44 8.14 -10.37
C LYS A 167 3.75 8.84 -10.00
N ARG A 168 3.96 10.08 -10.46
CA ARG A 168 5.13 10.89 -10.05
C ARG A 168 5.13 11.17 -8.55
N ALA A 169 3.99 11.55 -7.97
CA ALA A 169 3.88 11.79 -6.53
C ALA A 169 4.18 10.51 -5.71
N VAL A 170 3.73 9.35 -6.17
CA VAL A 170 4.05 8.07 -5.52
C VAL A 170 5.52 7.69 -5.71
N ALA A 171 6.11 7.96 -6.87
CA ALA A 171 7.55 7.77 -7.09
C ALA A 171 8.41 8.67 -6.16
N ASP A 172 7.97 9.91 -5.90
CA ASP A 172 8.62 10.80 -4.92
C ASP A 172 8.52 10.23 -3.49
N VAL A 173 7.37 9.67 -3.10
CA VAL A 173 7.20 8.96 -1.82
C VAL A 173 8.14 7.76 -1.73
N LEU A 174 8.23 6.97 -2.80
CA LEU A 174 9.12 5.81 -2.86
C LEU A 174 10.59 6.22 -2.74
N ALA A 175 11.00 7.28 -3.43
CA ALA A 175 12.36 7.82 -3.33
C ALA A 175 12.67 8.30 -1.90
N ASP A 176 11.71 8.97 -1.23
CA ASP A 176 11.83 9.37 0.17
C ASP A 176 11.93 8.16 1.11
N PHE A 177 11.23 7.07 0.79
CA PHE A 177 11.32 5.79 1.50
C PHE A 177 12.61 5.00 1.18
N GLY A 178 13.53 5.53 0.38
CA GLY A 178 14.81 4.91 0.07
C GLY A 178 14.81 3.96 -1.13
N TRP A 179 13.74 3.95 -1.93
CA TRP A 179 13.71 3.16 -3.18
C TRP A 179 14.55 3.83 -4.26
N SER A 180 15.56 3.13 -4.73
CA SER A 180 16.47 3.62 -5.78
C SER A 180 15.95 3.43 -7.19
N GLN A 181 14.96 2.55 -7.38
CA GLN A 181 14.39 2.25 -8.68
C GLN A 181 12.87 2.03 -8.57
N THR A 182 12.12 2.87 -9.30
CA THR A 182 10.68 2.73 -9.50
C THR A 182 10.42 2.61 -10.99
N VAL A 183 9.59 1.65 -11.38
CA VAL A 183 9.22 1.39 -12.77
C VAL A 183 7.71 1.45 -12.91
N ASP A 184 7.25 2.33 -13.76
CA ASP A 184 5.86 2.45 -14.17
C ASP A 184 5.55 1.40 -15.25
N ILE A 185 4.52 0.59 -15.03
CA ILE A 185 4.10 -0.46 -15.97
C ILE A 185 2.79 -0.13 -16.69
N GLY A 186 2.31 1.13 -16.59
CA GLY A 186 1.16 1.61 -17.35
C GLY A 186 -0.03 2.06 -16.50
N GLY A 187 -1.22 1.96 -17.07
CA GLY A 187 -2.48 2.35 -16.42
C GLY A 187 -2.86 1.44 -15.25
N ILE A 188 -4.02 1.70 -14.64
CA ILE A 188 -4.46 0.95 -13.46
C ILE A 188 -4.69 -0.54 -13.77
N GLU A 189 -4.93 -0.91 -15.03
CA GLU A 189 -5.01 -2.29 -15.50
C GLU A 189 -3.71 -3.07 -15.25
N GLY A 190 -2.54 -2.42 -15.20
CA GLY A 190 -1.27 -3.02 -14.79
C GLY A 190 -1.28 -3.60 -13.37
N SER A 191 -2.32 -3.29 -12.58
CA SER A 191 -2.56 -3.96 -11.30
C SER A 191 -2.76 -5.47 -11.44
N ARG A 192 -3.24 -5.96 -12.59
CA ARG A 192 -3.40 -7.40 -12.86
C ARG A 192 -2.07 -8.13 -12.77
N GLU A 193 -1.05 -7.58 -13.42
CA GLU A 193 0.33 -8.11 -13.41
C GLU A 193 0.96 -7.97 -12.02
N LEU A 194 0.79 -6.82 -11.36
CA LEU A 194 1.33 -6.59 -10.03
C LEU A 194 0.74 -7.55 -8.99
N GLU A 195 -0.55 -7.82 -9.05
CA GLU A 195 -1.22 -8.79 -8.17
C GLU A 195 -0.80 -10.22 -8.48
N ALA A 196 -0.58 -10.57 -9.76
CA ALA A 196 -0.02 -11.86 -10.17
C ALA A 196 1.43 -12.03 -9.69
N ILE A 197 2.26 -10.98 -9.78
CA ILE A 197 3.64 -10.98 -9.24
C ILE A 197 3.63 -11.22 -7.72
N CYS A 198 2.64 -10.71 -6.98
CA CYS A 198 2.51 -11.00 -5.55
C CYS A 198 2.36 -12.50 -5.28
N ILE A 199 1.61 -13.24 -6.12
CA ILE A 199 1.51 -14.70 -5.98
C ILE A 199 2.87 -15.38 -6.19
N ALA A 200 3.66 -14.92 -7.17
CA ALA A 200 5.02 -15.43 -7.39
C ALA A 200 5.90 -15.14 -6.15
N TRP A 201 5.82 -13.93 -5.61
CA TRP A 201 6.53 -13.55 -4.39
C TRP A 201 6.15 -14.46 -3.20
N VAL A 202 4.86 -14.71 -2.98
CA VAL A 202 4.36 -15.60 -1.91
C VAL A 202 4.87 -17.02 -2.09
N LYS A 203 4.82 -17.57 -3.31
CA LYS A 203 5.32 -18.93 -3.60
C LYS A 203 6.82 -19.08 -3.36
N ILE A 204 7.61 -18.07 -3.75
CA ILE A 204 9.06 -18.04 -3.50
C ILE A 204 9.33 -18.04 -1.99
N GLY A 205 8.64 -17.19 -1.22
CA GLY A 205 8.77 -17.14 0.24
C GLY A 205 8.44 -18.46 0.91
N GLY A 206 7.34 -19.09 0.51
CA GLY A 206 6.95 -20.40 1.00
C GLY A 206 7.95 -21.51 0.66
N ALA A 207 8.49 -21.54 -0.55
CA ALA A 207 9.49 -22.50 -0.97
C ALA A 207 10.84 -22.32 -0.24
N ARG A 208 11.22 -21.07 0.05
CA ARG A 208 12.44 -20.73 0.80
C ARG A 208 12.28 -20.89 2.32
N GLY A 209 11.03 -20.86 2.82
CA GLY A 209 10.76 -20.72 4.25
C GLY A 209 11.21 -19.38 4.84
N ALA A 210 11.37 -18.34 4.00
CA ALA A 210 11.87 -17.02 4.37
C ALA A 210 11.20 -15.94 3.50
N TRP A 211 10.94 -14.78 4.10
CA TRP A 211 10.20 -13.66 3.49
C TRP A 211 11.09 -12.44 3.21
N ASP A 212 12.40 -12.64 3.22
CA ASP A 212 13.47 -11.68 3.00
C ASP A 212 13.92 -11.66 1.53
N HIS A 213 13.02 -11.40 0.61
CA HIS A 213 13.31 -11.33 -0.83
C HIS A 213 12.46 -10.27 -1.54
N GLY A 214 12.93 -9.85 -2.68
CA GLY A 214 12.28 -8.88 -3.56
C GLY A 214 12.64 -9.13 -5.01
N PHE A 215 12.00 -8.41 -5.93
CA PHE A 215 12.31 -8.45 -7.35
C PHE A 215 13.21 -7.27 -7.74
N LYS A 216 14.08 -7.49 -8.71
CA LYS A 216 14.93 -6.45 -9.27
C LYS A 216 14.89 -6.51 -10.79
N LEU A 217 14.62 -5.36 -11.42
CA LEU A 217 14.76 -5.20 -12.86
C LEU A 217 16.22 -4.86 -13.19
N LEU A 218 16.85 -5.69 -14.03
CA LEU A 218 18.14 -5.42 -14.62
C LEU A 218 17.93 -4.88 -16.02
N VAL A 219 18.59 -3.80 -16.37
CA VAL A 219 18.60 -3.21 -17.71
C VAL A 219 20.02 -3.28 -18.28
N GLY A 220 20.14 -3.59 -19.59
CA GLY A 220 21.42 -3.66 -20.29
C GLY A 220 21.85 -2.32 -20.84
#